data_a21f65cc236ca17b9d38e13ddf319646
#
_entry.id   a21f65cc236ca17b9d38e13ddf319646
#
_cell.length_a   1.000
_cell.length_b   1.000
_cell.length_c   1.000
_cell.angle_alpha   90.00
_cell.angle_beta   90.00
_cell.angle_gamma   90.00
#
_symmetry.space_group_name_H-M   'P 1'
#
loop_
_entity.id
_entity.type
_entity.pdbx_description
1 polymer ?
#
loop_
_entity_poly.entity_id
_entity_poly.type
_entity_poly.pdbx_seq_one_letter_code
_entity_poly.pdbx_strand_id
1 'polypeptide(L)'
;KDGAFDTVLQKPGKTYRELSATALIADGWLHSVRTGYLPESYLEPALKAYKAVDDAIIINEKGVFMPEISAPTSPLPPFPYLVYKITPKAKNLAYGVAAYIWAAIEYDKLMRGA
;
A
#
# COMPACT_ATOMS: atom_id res chain seq x y z
N LYS A 1 -6.27 -6.32 9.13
CA LYS A 1 -7.26 -7.40 9.02
C LYS A 1 -7.42 -7.86 7.57
N ASP A 2 -7.46 -6.93 6.62
CA ASP A 2 -7.62 -7.17 5.18
C ASP A 2 -6.29 -7.17 4.40
N GLY A 3 -5.17 -6.86 5.05
CA GLY A 3 -3.84 -6.77 4.44
C GLY A 3 -3.34 -5.36 4.24
N ALA A 4 -4.22 -4.36 4.27
CA ALA A 4 -3.81 -2.97 4.19
C ALA A 4 -3.20 -2.48 5.50
N PHE A 5 -2.20 -1.61 5.37
CA PHE A 5 -1.56 -0.94 6.50
C PHE A 5 -2.24 0.39 6.80
N ASP A 6 -2.34 0.69 8.09
CA ASP A 6 -2.78 2.01 8.54
C ASP A 6 -1.60 3.00 8.52
N THR A 7 -1.90 4.29 8.39
CA THR A 7 -0.87 5.34 8.39
C THR A 7 -0.02 5.37 9.67
N VAL A 8 -0.55 4.87 10.78
CA VAL A 8 0.20 4.67 12.04
C VAL A 8 0.17 3.19 12.42
N LEU A 9 1.24 2.48 12.07
CA LEU A 9 1.35 1.02 12.22
C LEU A 9 1.16 0.53 13.66
N GLN A 10 1.63 1.30 14.65
CA GLN A 10 1.54 0.95 16.07
C GLN A 10 0.11 1.09 16.64
N LYS A 11 -0.83 1.60 15.86
CA LYS A 11 -2.21 1.83 16.29
C LYS A 11 -3.22 1.29 15.24
N PRO A 12 -3.21 -0.02 14.99
CA PRO A 12 -4.05 -0.62 13.95
C PRO A 12 -5.55 -0.37 14.22
N GLY A 13 -6.26 0.05 13.18
CA GLY A 13 -7.68 0.37 13.25
C GLY A 13 -8.03 1.68 13.97
N LYS A 14 -7.04 2.49 14.35
CA LYS A 14 -7.23 3.81 14.97
C LYS A 14 -6.97 4.98 14.03
N THR A 15 -6.38 4.69 12.90
CA THR A 15 -6.14 5.63 11.81
C THR A 15 -6.71 5.09 10.50
N TYR A 16 -6.59 5.83 9.41
CA TYR A 16 -7.08 5.38 8.11
C TYR A 16 -6.08 4.43 7.44
N ARG A 17 -6.60 3.58 6.54
CA ARG A 17 -5.75 2.79 5.64
C ARG A 17 -4.99 3.72 4.71
N GLU A 18 -3.74 3.38 4.43
CA GLU A 18 -2.88 4.15 3.54
C GLU A 18 -2.40 3.21 2.42
N LEU A 19 -3.03 3.33 1.25
CA LEU A 19 -2.84 2.36 0.17
C LEU A 19 -1.53 2.57 -0.57
N SER A 20 -0.94 3.76 -0.61
CA SER A 20 0.36 3.97 -1.26
C SER A 20 1.49 3.28 -0.49
N ALA A 21 1.52 3.40 0.85
CA ALA A 21 2.49 2.67 1.66
C ALA A 21 2.23 1.16 1.61
N THR A 22 0.96 0.73 1.61
CA THR A 22 0.60 -0.68 1.47
C THR A 22 1.15 -1.25 0.16
N ALA A 23 1.00 -0.53 -0.94
CA ALA A 23 1.52 -0.93 -2.26
C ALA A 23 3.05 -1.02 -2.27
N LEU A 24 3.76 -0.03 -1.70
CA LEU A 24 5.23 -0.05 -1.60
C LEU A 24 5.74 -1.22 -0.75
N ILE A 25 5.08 -1.53 0.36
CA ILE A 25 5.43 -2.67 1.20
C ILE A 25 5.19 -3.97 0.45
N ALA A 26 4.06 -4.09 -0.25
CA ALA A 26 3.75 -5.26 -1.06
C ALA A 26 4.80 -5.46 -2.17
N ASP A 27 5.15 -4.39 -2.91
CA ASP A 27 6.20 -4.41 -3.93
C ASP A 27 7.53 -4.93 -3.35
N GLY A 28 8.01 -4.30 -2.28
CA GLY A 28 9.28 -4.68 -1.64
C GLY A 28 9.29 -6.13 -1.15
N TRP A 29 8.19 -6.63 -0.58
CA TRP A 29 8.11 -8.02 -0.14
C TRP A 29 8.01 -9.00 -1.30
N LEU A 30 7.17 -8.75 -2.31
CA LEU A 30 7.05 -9.59 -3.50
C LEU A 30 8.39 -9.70 -4.24
N HIS A 31 9.04 -8.56 -4.46
CA HIS A 31 10.38 -8.51 -5.06
C HIS A 31 11.39 -9.32 -4.25
N SER A 32 11.44 -9.10 -2.93
CA SER A 32 12.44 -9.74 -2.06
C SER A 32 12.24 -11.25 -1.92
N VAL A 33 10.99 -11.73 -1.90
CA VAL A 33 10.70 -13.17 -1.90
C VAL A 33 11.11 -13.77 -3.25
N ARG A 34 10.70 -13.16 -4.37
CA ARG A 34 11.02 -13.63 -5.72
C ARG A 34 12.52 -13.72 -5.97
N THR A 35 13.30 -12.79 -5.44
CA THR A 35 14.77 -12.74 -5.62
C THR A 35 15.54 -13.46 -4.52
N GLY A 36 14.88 -14.06 -3.54
CA GLY A 36 15.50 -14.84 -2.48
C GLY A 36 16.11 -14.02 -1.33
N TYR A 37 15.84 -12.71 -1.26
CA TYR A 37 16.27 -11.87 -0.13
C TYR A 37 15.42 -12.07 1.13
N LEU A 38 14.15 -12.43 0.97
CA LEU A 38 13.25 -12.78 2.08
C LEU A 38 12.79 -14.23 1.96
N PRO A 39 12.56 -14.91 3.09
CA PRO A 39 12.04 -16.28 3.09
C PRO A 39 10.61 -16.32 2.57
N GLU A 40 10.21 -17.49 2.05
CA GLU A 40 8.87 -17.74 1.47
C GLU A 40 7.72 -17.44 2.44
N SER A 41 7.97 -17.46 3.74
CA SER A 41 6.98 -17.10 4.76
C SER A 41 6.45 -15.66 4.63
N TYR A 42 7.16 -14.78 3.92
CA TYR A 42 6.69 -13.43 3.60
C TYR A 42 5.76 -13.37 2.39
N LEU A 43 5.61 -14.46 1.63
CA LEU A 43 4.78 -14.48 0.42
C LEU A 43 3.30 -14.25 0.75
N GLU A 44 2.74 -14.96 1.71
CA GLU A 44 1.34 -14.82 2.10
C GLU A 44 0.99 -13.39 2.54
N PRO A 45 1.72 -12.76 3.49
CA PRO A 45 1.46 -11.36 3.84
C PRO A 45 1.68 -10.38 2.69
N ALA A 46 2.64 -10.63 1.79
CA ALA A 46 2.87 -9.80 0.60
C ALA A 46 1.68 -9.85 -0.37
N LEU A 47 1.20 -11.04 -0.68
CA LEU A 47 0.02 -11.24 -1.53
C LEU A 47 -1.24 -10.63 -0.91
N LYS A 48 -1.39 -10.74 0.40
CA LYS A 48 -2.52 -10.13 1.12
C LYS A 48 -2.48 -8.60 1.07
N ALA A 49 -1.29 -8.00 1.23
CA ALA A 49 -1.11 -6.56 1.10
C ALA A 49 -1.37 -6.08 -0.34
N TYR A 50 -0.83 -6.77 -1.35
CA TYR A 50 -1.11 -6.48 -2.75
C TYR A 50 -2.60 -6.55 -3.06
N LYS A 51 -3.26 -7.63 -2.67
CA LYS A 51 -4.69 -7.82 -2.89
C LYS A 51 -5.53 -6.73 -2.23
N ALA A 52 -5.19 -6.26 -1.06
CA ALA A 52 -5.90 -5.18 -0.39
C ALA A 52 -5.88 -3.87 -1.18
N VAL A 53 -4.79 -3.59 -1.91
CA VAL A 53 -4.69 -2.44 -2.82
C VAL A 53 -5.47 -2.69 -4.11
N ASP A 54 -5.27 -3.85 -4.73
CA ASP A 54 -5.90 -4.24 -5.99
C ASP A 54 -7.44 -4.23 -5.90
N ASP A 55 -7.99 -4.81 -4.84
CA ASP A 55 -9.43 -4.83 -4.56
C ASP A 55 -10.01 -3.42 -4.28
N ALA A 56 -9.18 -2.45 -3.91
CA ALA A 56 -9.60 -1.08 -3.67
C ALA A 56 -9.62 -0.21 -4.93
N ILE A 57 -9.01 -0.67 -6.03
CA ILE A 57 -9.02 0.06 -7.29
C ILE A 57 -10.46 0.18 -7.82
N ILE A 58 -10.85 1.39 -8.16
CA ILE A 58 -12.19 1.69 -8.67
C ILE A 58 -12.11 1.83 -10.18
N ILE A 59 -12.87 1.00 -10.89
CA ILE A 59 -12.98 1.05 -12.36
C ILE A 59 -14.43 1.38 -12.71
N ASN A 60 -14.65 2.46 -13.44
CA ASN A 60 -15.97 2.88 -13.89
C ASN A 60 -15.87 3.65 -15.22
N GLU A 61 -17.00 4.15 -15.73
CA GLU A 61 -17.08 4.91 -17.00
C GLU A 61 -16.20 6.17 -17.03
N LYS A 62 -15.82 6.71 -15.86
CA LYS A 62 -14.96 7.89 -15.73
C LYS A 62 -13.47 7.55 -15.71
N GLY A 63 -13.11 6.27 -15.65
CA GLY A 63 -11.73 5.79 -15.65
C GLY A 63 -11.37 4.88 -14.49
N VAL A 64 -10.07 4.82 -14.21
CA VAL A 64 -9.47 4.01 -13.15
C VAL A 64 -8.97 4.91 -12.03
N PHE A 65 -9.33 4.59 -10.80
CA PHE A 65 -9.00 5.41 -9.64
C PHE A 65 -8.40 4.58 -8.52
N MET A 66 -7.26 5.01 -8.00
CA MET A 66 -6.67 4.50 -6.75
C MET A 66 -7.05 5.44 -5.61
N PRO A 67 -7.91 5.01 -4.67
CA PRO A 67 -8.33 5.84 -3.53
C PRO A 67 -7.34 5.76 -2.36
N GLU A 68 -7.66 6.44 -1.26
CA GLU A 68 -7.00 6.31 0.05
C GLU A 68 -5.47 6.50 0.02
N ILE A 69 -4.99 7.44 -0.82
CA ILE A 69 -3.60 7.87 -0.84
C ILE A 69 -3.48 9.09 0.07
N SER A 70 -2.64 8.98 1.10
CA SER A 70 -2.37 10.09 2.02
C SER A 70 -1.65 11.23 1.31
N ALA A 71 -2.03 12.47 1.61
CA ALA A 71 -1.17 13.60 1.34
C ALA A 71 0.13 13.49 2.16
N PRO A 72 1.20 14.22 1.80
CA PRO A 72 2.44 14.20 2.57
C PRO A 72 2.19 14.41 4.06
N THR A 73 2.72 13.54 4.89
CA THR A 73 2.56 13.56 6.34
C THR A 73 3.79 14.15 7.01
N SER A 74 3.59 14.88 8.10
CA SER A 74 4.67 15.43 8.91
C SER A 74 4.40 15.17 10.40
N PRO A 75 5.37 14.64 11.15
CA PRO A 75 5.22 14.43 12.59
C PRO A 75 5.41 15.74 13.37
N LEU A 76 4.47 16.67 13.22
CA LEU A 76 4.56 18.00 13.82
C LEU A 76 4.37 17.95 15.35
N PRO A 77 5.39 18.36 16.13
CA PRO A 77 5.22 18.53 17.58
C PRO A 77 4.18 19.63 17.89
N PRO A 78 3.49 19.57 19.04
CA PRO A 78 3.62 18.55 20.08
C PRO A 78 2.71 17.33 19.89
N PHE A 79 1.88 17.28 18.82
CA PHE A 79 0.87 16.24 18.63
C PHE A 79 1.00 15.48 17.29
N PRO A 80 2.12 14.78 17.04
CA PRO A 80 2.36 14.13 15.75
C PRO A 80 1.27 13.12 15.38
N TYR A 81 0.76 12.35 16.35
CA TYR A 81 -0.31 11.39 16.10
C TYR A 81 -1.60 12.04 15.61
N LEU A 82 -1.97 13.19 16.16
CA LEU A 82 -3.16 13.93 15.72
C LEU A 82 -2.99 14.40 14.27
N VAL A 83 -1.82 14.91 13.92
CA VAL A 83 -1.51 15.36 12.56
C VAL A 83 -1.65 14.21 11.57
N TYR A 84 -1.09 13.04 11.87
CA TYR A 84 -1.28 11.85 11.02
C TYR A 84 -2.76 11.48 10.86
N LYS A 85 -3.53 11.54 11.93
CA LYS A 85 -4.95 11.15 11.92
C LYS A 85 -5.79 12.07 11.04
N ILE A 86 -5.47 13.35 10.95
CA ILE A 86 -6.25 14.36 10.20
C ILE A 86 -5.68 14.67 8.81
N THR A 87 -4.55 14.06 8.42
CA THR A 87 -3.95 14.28 7.10
C THR A 87 -4.95 13.92 6.00
N PRO A 88 -5.17 14.80 5.01
CA PRO A 88 -6.11 14.54 3.92
C PRO A 88 -5.69 13.35 3.06
N LYS A 89 -6.67 12.65 2.52
CA LYS A 89 -6.48 11.61 1.50
C LYS A 89 -6.98 12.09 0.15
N ALA A 90 -6.35 11.63 -0.91
CA ALA A 90 -6.76 11.96 -2.27
C ALA A 90 -6.79 10.70 -3.16
N LYS A 91 -7.32 10.87 -4.37
CA LYS A 91 -7.30 9.83 -5.40
C LYS A 91 -6.20 10.14 -6.41
N ASN A 92 -5.58 9.08 -6.94
CA ASN A 92 -4.63 9.16 -8.06
C ASN A 92 -3.45 10.11 -7.84
N LEU A 93 -2.96 10.26 -6.61
CA LEU A 93 -1.68 10.93 -6.40
C LEU A 93 -0.57 10.10 -7.06
N ALA A 94 0.29 10.75 -7.83
CA ALA A 94 1.25 10.09 -8.73
C ALA A 94 2.13 9.05 -8.03
N TYR A 95 2.62 9.34 -6.83
CA TYR A 95 3.45 8.42 -6.07
C TYR A 95 2.70 7.16 -5.61
N GLY A 96 1.41 7.28 -5.29
CA GLY A 96 0.59 6.13 -4.91
C GLY A 96 0.27 5.24 -6.10
N VAL A 97 -0.06 5.84 -7.24
CA VAL A 97 -0.28 5.10 -8.50
C VAL A 97 1.00 4.40 -8.95
N ALA A 98 2.15 5.07 -8.88
CA ALA A 98 3.45 4.45 -9.18
C ALA A 98 3.74 3.25 -8.28
N ALA A 99 3.49 3.37 -6.97
CA ALA A 99 3.67 2.28 -6.01
C ALA A 99 2.81 1.05 -6.37
N TYR A 100 1.55 1.27 -6.75
CA TYR A 100 0.66 0.19 -7.18
C TYR A 100 1.14 -0.47 -8.49
N ILE A 101 1.59 0.32 -9.46
CA ILE A 101 2.11 -0.22 -10.73
C ILE A 101 3.33 -1.12 -10.47
N TRP A 102 4.27 -0.70 -9.60
CA TRP A 102 5.42 -1.53 -9.24
C TRP A 102 5.01 -2.83 -8.56
N ALA A 103 4.11 -2.77 -7.59
CA ALA A 103 3.59 -3.97 -6.92
C ALA A 103 2.91 -4.93 -7.91
N ALA A 104 2.13 -4.39 -8.87
CA ALA A 104 1.48 -5.20 -9.90
C ALA A 104 2.48 -5.87 -10.85
N ILE A 105 3.58 -5.19 -11.19
CA ILE A 105 4.66 -5.76 -12.00
C ILE A 105 5.36 -6.91 -11.25
N GLU A 106 5.69 -6.72 -9.97
CA GLU A 106 6.33 -7.79 -9.18
C GLU A 106 5.38 -8.97 -8.95
N TYR A 107 4.10 -8.70 -8.73
CA TYR A 107 3.07 -9.74 -8.66
C TYR A 107 2.99 -10.55 -9.97
N ASP A 108 2.94 -9.88 -11.13
CA ASP A 108 2.89 -10.55 -12.43
C ASP A 108 4.14 -11.40 -12.70
N LYS A 109 5.33 -10.88 -12.38
CA LYS A 109 6.59 -11.64 -12.47
C LYS A 109 6.55 -12.89 -11.59
N LEU A 110 6.12 -12.75 -10.34
CA LEU A 110 6.00 -13.88 -9.41
C LEU A 110 5.04 -14.94 -9.97
N MET A 111 3.87 -14.55 -10.48
CA MET A 111 2.87 -15.48 -11.02
C MET A 111 3.35 -16.20 -12.29
N ARG A 112 4.21 -15.58 -13.08
CA ARG A 112 4.82 -16.18 -14.29
C ARG A 112 6.07 -17.00 -13.99
N GLY A 113 6.57 -17.00 -12.76
CA GLY A 113 7.82 -17.65 -12.38
C GLY A 113 9.06 -16.98 -12.97
N ALA A 114 8.97 -15.67 -13.15
CA ALA A 114 10.04 -14.88 -13.77
C ALA A 114 10.97 -14.22 -12.75
#